data_0bf459e8bcd50d929d7ae3bfd7ef9391
#
_entry.id   0bf459e8bcd50d929d7ae3bfd7ef9391
#
_cell.length_a   1.000
_cell.length_b   1.000
_cell.length_c   1.000
_cell.angle_alpha   90.00
_cell.angle_beta   90.00
_cell.angle_gamma   90.00
#
_symmetry.space_group_name_H-M   'P 1'
#
loop_
_entity.id
_entity.type
_entity.pdbx_description
1 polymer ?
#
loop_
_entity_poly.entity_id
_entity_poly.type
_entity_poly.pdbx_seq_one_letter_code
_entity_poly.pdbx_strand_id
1 'polypeptide(L)'
;MANWPQVSIDIIEKELDMCFACGQKNPVGLKLNFARDGKTARAEFTPNKFHQGWAGVVHGGIITCLLDEAMSYAALFEGVNSLTAKMQARFRRPVKIGEPLIITASLTKKTRKLVEAKAEMSLKDGTPIADSTATMFILNPKEEKTKSNV
;
A
#
# COMPACT_ATOMS: atom_id res chain seq x y z
N MET A 1 2.46 12.24 -20.83
CA MET A 1 2.46 11.19 -19.79
C MET A 1 3.81 10.51 -19.75
N ALA A 2 4.37 10.35 -18.56
CA ALA A 2 5.62 9.62 -18.40
C ALA A 2 5.43 8.16 -18.88
N ASN A 3 6.37 7.67 -19.70
CA ASN A 3 6.41 6.25 -20.04
C ASN A 3 6.96 5.49 -18.84
N TRP A 4 6.08 4.83 -18.13
CA TRP A 4 6.49 3.95 -17.05
C TRP A 4 7.12 2.68 -17.63
N PRO A 5 8.19 2.19 -16.99
CA PRO A 5 8.78 0.94 -17.43
C PRO A 5 7.75 -0.19 -17.37
N GLN A 6 7.76 -1.01 -18.40
CA GLN A 6 6.90 -2.20 -18.42
C GLN A 6 7.49 -3.22 -17.46
N VAL A 7 6.82 -3.42 -16.35
CA VAL A 7 7.18 -4.42 -15.34
C VAL A 7 6.22 -5.59 -15.48
N SER A 8 6.75 -6.79 -15.67
CA SER A 8 5.88 -7.97 -15.81
C SER A 8 5.29 -8.37 -14.47
N ILE A 9 4.06 -8.86 -14.50
CA ILE A 9 3.37 -9.40 -13.30
C ILE A 9 4.18 -10.55 -12.70
N ASP A 10 4.78 -11.40 -13.52
CA ASP A 10 5.57 -12.53 -13.07
C ASP A 10 6.75 -12.11 -12.19
N ILE A 11 7.39 -11.00 -12.53
CA ILE A 11 8.47 -10.45 -11.72
C ILE A 11 7.93 -9.98 -10.37
N ILE A 12 6.80 -9.30 -10.37
CA ILE A 12 6.18 -8.80 -9.14
C ILE A 12 5.82 -9.97 -8.20
N GLU A 13 5.19 -11.00 -8.70
CA GLU A 13 4.78 -12.15 -7.89
C GLU A 13 5.98 -12.90 -7.30
N LYS A 14 7.04 -13.09 -8.10
CA LYS A 14 8.25 -13.81 -7.65
C LYS A 14 9.04 -13.05 -6.60
N GLU A 15 8.98 -11.71 -6.61
CA GLU A 15 9.78 -10.86 -5.73
C GLU A 15 9.01 -10.37 -4.50
N LEU A 16 7.75 -10.75 -4.32
CA LEU A 16 6.93 -10.32 -3.18
C LEU A 16 7.53 -10.70 -1.82
N ASP A 17 8.26 -11.81 -1.73
CA ASP A 17 8.91 -12.26 -0.50
C ASP A 17 9.96 -11.27 0.03
N MET A 18 10.52 -10.46 -0.85
CA MET A 18 11.55 -9.48 -0.51
C MET A 18 11.04 -8.04 -0.52
N CYS A 19 9.74 -7.83 -0.68
CA CYS A 19 9.16 -6.50 -0.55
C CYS A 19 9.50 -5.89 0.81
N PHE A 20 9.95 -4.66 0.82
CA PHE A 20 10.26 -3.97 2.07
C PHE A 20 9.06 -3.88 3.00
N ALA A 21 7.88 -3.63 2.47
CA ALA A 21 6.67 -3.48 3.28
C ALA A 21 6.04 -4.83 3.68
N CYS A 22 5.84 -5.75 2.74
CA CYS A 22 5.07 -6.98 2.98
C CYS A 22 5.87 -8.28 2.83
N GLY A 23 7.13 -8.23 2.39
CA GLY A 23 7.94 -9.42 2.18
C GLY A 23 8.32 -10.11 3.49
N GLN A 24 7.86 -11.34 3.66
CA GLN A 24 8.09 -12.08 4.90
C GLN A 24 9.55 -12.54 5.05
N LYS A 25 10.30 -12.62 3.96
CA LYS A 25 11.70 -13.03 3.93
C LYS A 25 12.69 -11.87 3.98
N ASN A 26 12.20 -10.63 3.86
CA ASN A 26 13.08 -9.46 3.96
C ASN A 26 13.45 -9.21 5.43
N PRO A 27 14.72 -9.38 5.83
CA PRO A 27 15.11 -9.27 7.25
C PRO A 27 14.95 -7.85 7.81
N VAL A 28 14.92 -6.84 6.95
CA VAL A 28 14.75 -5.44 7.37
C VAL A 28 13.37 -4.88 7.04
N GLY A 29 12.47 -5.73 6.54
CA GLY A 29 11.14 -5.32 6.11
C GLY A 29 10.15 -5.15 7.26
N LEU A 30 9.02 -4.53 6.94
CA LEU A 30 7.95 -4.29 7.91
C LEU A 30 7.08 -5.53 8.15
N LYS A 31 7.12 -6.48 7.24
CA LYS A 31 6.39 -7.75 7.30
C LYS A 31 4.89 -7.59 7.51
N LEU A 32 4.32 -6.62 6.82
CA LEU A 32 2.89 -6.36 6.84
C LEU A 32 2.11 -7.55 6.29
N ASN A 33 1.00 -7.84 6.91
CA ASN A 33 0.09 -8.88 6.48
C ASN A 33 -1.31 -8.27 6.32
N PHE A 34 -1.72 -8.09 5.07
CA PHE A 34 -3.02 -7.50 4.76
C PHE A 34 -4.09 -8.59 4.62
N ALA A 35 -5.22 -8.36 5.27
CA ALA A 35 -6.41 -9.17 5.09
C ALA A 35 -7.45 -8.38 4.30
N ARG A 36 -8.25 -9.10 3.52
CA ARG A 36 -9.39 -8.53 2.81
C ARG A 36 -10.60 -8.51 3.74
N ASP A 37 -11.23 -7.36 3.86
CA ASP A 37 -12.50 -7.18 4.57
C ASP A 37 -13.48 -6.47 3.62
N GLY A 38 -14.33 -7.25 2.96
CA GLY A 38 -15.18 -6.72 1.90
C GLY A 38 -14.36 -6.14 0.75
N LYS A 39 -14.48 -4.82 0.54
CA LYS A 39 -13.71 -4.06 -0.45
C LYS A 39 -12.51 -3.33 0.17
N THR A 40 -12.21 -3.62 1.42
CA THR A 40 -11.17 -2.95 2.20
C THR A 40 -9.99 -3.90 2.43
N ALA A 41 -8.78 -3.40 2.25
CA ALA A 41 -7.57 -4.03 2.72
C ALA A 41 -7.29 -3.53 4.14
N ARG A 42 -6.93 -4.43 5.05
CA ARG A 42 -6.69 -4.09 6.44
C ARG A 42 -5.45 -4.79 6.97
N ALA A 43 -4.63 -4.06 7.71
CA ALA A 43 -3.48 -4.61 8.43
C ALA A 43 -3.35 -3.95 9.80
N GLU A 44 -2.69 -4.64 10.70
CA GLU A 44 -2.22 -4.08 11.96
C GLU A 44 -0.69 -4.05 11.96
N PHE A 45 -0.12 -3.02 12.55
CA PHE A 45 1.32 -2.85 12.63
C PHE A 45 1.70 -2.17 13.94
N THR A 46 2.67 -2.73 14.64
CA THR A 46 3.22 -2.11 15.86
C THR A 46 4.66 -1.70 15.58
N PRO A 47 4.94 -0.39 15.47
CA PRO A 47 6.29 0.08 15.20
C PRO A 47 7.22 -0.17 16.38
N ASN A 48 8.48 -0.47 16.05
CA ASN A 48 9.55 -0.66 17.04
C ASN A 48 10.65 0.41 16.85
N LYS A 49 11.70 0.33 17.64
CA LYS A 49 12.80 1.31 17.65
C LYS A 49 13.50 1.49 16.31
N PHE A 50 13.44 0.49 15.42
CA PHE A 50 14.05 0.58 14.08
C PHE A 50 13.22 1.38 13.09
N HIS A 51 12.00 1.72 13.46
CA HIS A 51 11.07 2.52 12.66
C HIS A 51 11.04 3.99 13.10
N GLN A 52 11.97 4.37 13.95
CA GLN A 52 12.03 5.68 14.58
C GLN A 52 12.57 6.76 13.63
N GLY A 53 11.96 7.94 13.67
CA GLY A 53 12.51 9.18 13.14
C GLY A 53 13.13 9.98 14.29
N TRP A 54 12.41 11.01 14.77
CA TRP A 54 12.79 11.67 16.02
C TRP A 54 12.66 10.70 17.19
N ALA A 55 13.42 10.93 18.25
CA ALA A 55 13.48 10.02 19.40
C ALA A 55 12.06 9.67 19.91
N GLY A 56 11.75 8.39 19.92
CA GLY A 56 10.48 7.86 20.41
C GLY A 56 9.29 7.99 19.45
N VAL A 57 9.48 8.57 18.27
CA VAL A 57 8.40 8.85 17.31
C VAL A 57 8.67 8.08 16.00
N VAL A 58 7.63 7.48 15.44
CA VAL A 58 7.72 6.76 14.16
C VAL A 58 8.07 7.72 13.03
N HIS A 59 9.00 7.32 12.19
CA HIS A 59 9.41 8.12 11.03
C HIS A 59 8.24 8.30 10.06
N GLY A 60 8.06 9.54 9.56
CA GLY A 60 7.00 9.86 8.61
C GLY A 60 7.06 9.03 7.32
N GLY A 61 8.26 8.68 6.88
CA GLY A 61 8.47 7.78 5.75
C GLY A 61 7.94 6.37 6.00
N ILE A 62 8.01 5.86 7.23
CA ILE A 62 7.42 4.58 7.60
C ILE A 62 5.88 4.67 7.55
N ILE A 63 5.31 5.72 8.11
CA ILE A 63 3.85 5.97 8.02
C ILE A 63 3.39 6.00 6.56
N THR A 64 4.13 6.72 5.73
CA THR A 64 3.83 6.81 4.28
C THR A 64 3.94 5.46 3.59
N CYS A 65 4.96 4.67 3.93
CA CYS A 65 5.13 3.31 3.41
C CYS A 65 3.95 2.40 3.76
N LEU A 66 3.48 2.46 5.01
CA LEU A 66 2.31 1.69 5.46
C LEU A 66 1.05 2.05 4.67
N LEU A 67 0.81 3.34 4.46
CA LEU A 67 -0.34 3.82 3.70
C LEU A 67 -0.24 3.43 2.22
N ASP A 68 0.94 3.56 1.63
CA ASP A 68 1.19 3.20 0.23
C ASP A 68 0.92 1.71 -0.02
N GLU A 69 1.46 0.87 0.84
CA GLU A 69 1.28 -0.59 0.73
C GLU A 69 -0.19 -0.98 0.88
N ALA A 70 -0.90 -0.35 1.81
CA ALA A 70 -2.33 -0.59 2.00
C ALA A 70 -3.14 -0.32 0.73
N MET A 71 -2.84 0.78 0.04
CA MET A 71 -3.52 1.12 -1.21
C MET A 71 -3.16 0.15 -2.34
N SER A 72 -1.91 -0.31 -2.38
CA SER A 72 -1.48 -1.35 -3.33
C SER A 72 -2.22 -2.67 -3.10
N TYR A 73 -2.42 -3.06 -1.85
CA TYR A 73 -3.19 -4.27 -1.51
C TYR A 73 -4.68 -4.10 -1.79
N ALA A 74 -5.25 -2.91 -1.60
CA ALA A 74 -6.62 -2.64 -2.01
C ALA A 74 -6.82 -2.89 -3.51
N ALA A 75 -5.85 -2.48 -4.33
CA ALA A 75 -5.85 -2.78 -5.75
C ALA A 75 -5.66 -4.28 -6.04
N LEU A 76 -4.70 -4.91 -5.36
CA LEU A 76 -4.40 -6.34 -5.54
C LEU A 76 -5.60 -7.23 -5.22
N PHE A 77 -6.33 -6.93 -4.16
CA PHE A 77 -7.54 -7.68 -3.78
C PHE A 77 -8.68 -7.51 -4.80
N GLU A 78 -8.64 -6.46 -5.60
CA GLU A 78 -9.54 -6.26 -6.75
C GLU A 78 -8.98 -6.87 -8.05
N GLY A 79 -7.92 -7.67 -7.96
CA GLY A 79 -7.27 -8.32 -9.10
C GLY A 79 -6.40 -7.39 -9.95
N VAL A 80 -5.94 -6.29 -9.39
CA VAL A 80 -5.15 -5.28 -10.09
C VAL A 80 -3.75 -5.20 -9.52
N ASN A 81 -2.74 -5.38 -10.37
CA ASN A 81 -1.35 -5.07 -10.05
C ASN A 81 -1.06 -3.65 -10.50
N SER A 82 -0.47 -2.86 -9.61
CA SER A 82 -0.30 -1.43 -9.85
C SER A 82 1.01 -0.91 -9.30
N LEU A 83 1.44 0.24 -9.84
CA LEU A 83 2.55 1.03 -9.30
C LEU A 83 2.04 2.41 -8.93
N THR A 84 2.41 2.88 -7.76
CA THR A 84 2.06 4.22 -7.29
C THR A 84 2.73 5.28 -8.17
N ALA A 85 1.93 6.12 -8.79
CA ALA A 85 2.38 7.22 -9.62
C ALA A 85 2.40 8.54 -8.86
N LYS A 86 1.41 8.73 -8.00
CA LYS A 86 1.27 9.93 -7.19
C LYS A 86 0.60 9.55 -5.88
N MET A 87 1.13 10.08 -4.80
CA MET A 87 0.57 9.87 -3.47
C MET A 87 0.55 11.20 -2.73
N GLN A 88 -0.52 11.42 -1.99
CA GLN A 88 -0.67 12.57 -1.12
C GLN A 88 -1.05 12.06 0.27
N ALA A 89 -0.21 12.34 1.24
CA ALA A 89 -0.43 11.93 2.62
C ALA A 89 -0.65 13.14 3.52
N ARG A 90 -1.52 12.98 4.50
CA ARG A 90 -1.76 13.96 5.55
C ARG A 90 -1.47 13.32 6.89
N PHE A 91 -0.57 13.95 7.65
CA PHE A 91 -0.20 13.52 9.00
C PHE A 91 -1.01 14.35 10.00
N ARG A 92 -1.77 13.70 10.86
CA ARG A 92 -2.64 14.36 11.81
C ARG A 92 -2.07 14.34 13.21
N ARG A 93 -1.30 13.32 13.54
CA ARG A 93 -0.77 13.09 14.88
C ARG A 93 0.50 12.25 14.84
N PRO A 94 1.52 12.58 15.66
CA PRO A 94 2.68 11.72 15.79
C PRO A 94 2.32 10.40 16.47
N VAL A 95 3.05 9.34 16.10
CA VAL A 95 2.89 8.00 16.67
C VAL A 95 4.11 7.68 17.50
N LYS A 96 3.88 7.24 18.73
CA LYS A 96 4.95 6.74 19.58
C LYS A 96 5.34 5.33 19.19
N ILE A 97 6.63 5.02 19.32
CA ILE A 97 7.11 3.65 19.17
C ILE A 97 6.35 2.74 20.15
N GLY A 98 5.88 1.60 19.66
CA GLY A 98 5.14 0.62 20.45
C GLY A 98 3.62 0.78 20.39
N GLU A 99 3.08 1.85 19.81
CA GLU A 99 1.64 2.01 19.66
C GLU A 99 1.12 1.16 18.48
N PRO A 100 0.20 0.21 18.72
CA PRO A 100 -0.41 -0.55 17.62
C PRO A 100 -1.23 0.33 16.70
N LEU A 101 -1.02 0.18 15.40
CA LEU A 101 -1.68 0.93 14.34
C LEU A 101 -2.60 0.01 13.54
N ILE A 102 -3.74 0.55 13.12
CA ILE A 102 -4.65 -0.08 12.16
C ILE A 102 -4.59 0.71 10.88
N ILE A 103 -4.34 0.01 9.77
CA ILE A 103 -4.27 0.60 8.43
C ILE A 103 -5.36 -0.03 7.58
N THR A 104 -6.15 0.80 6.92
CA THR A 104 -7.20 0.36 6.00
C THR A 104 -7.09 1.13 4.70
N ALA A 105 -7.44 0.47 3.60
CA ALA A 105 -7.46 1.11 2.28
C ALA A 105 -8.55 0.53 1.40
N SER A 106 -9.04 1.34 0.47
CA SER A 106 -10.01 0.94 -0.54
C SER A 106 -9.79 1.71 -1.83
N LEU A 107 -10.24 1.14 -2.94
CA LEU A 107 -10.24 1.84 -4.22
C LEU A 107 -11.41 2.84 -4.25
N THR A 108 -11.15 4.01 -4.83
CA THR A 108 -12.15 5.05 -5.03
C THR A 108 -12.55 5.19 -6.50
N LYS A 109 -11.67 4.78 -7.42
CA LYS A 109 -11.93 4.84 -8.86
C LYS A 109 -11.09 3.79 -9.58
N LYS A 110 -11.64 3.22 -10.63
CA LYS A 110 -10.93 2.29 -11.50
C LYS A 110 -11.22 2.62 -12.95
N THR A 111 -10.16 2.79 -13.73
CA THR A 111 -10.23 2.91 -15.19
C THR A 111 -9.40 1.78 -15.81
N ARG A 112 -9.31 1.73 -17.13
CA ARG A 112 -8.52 0.72 -17.81
C ARG A 112 -7.02 0.80 -17.48
N LYS A 113 -6.48 2.03 -17.28
CA LYS A 113 -5.04 2.26 -17.13
C LYS A 113 -4.62 2.62 -15.72
N LEU A 114 -5.55 3.09 -14.89
CA LEU A 114 -5.20 3.54 -13.55
C LEU A 114 -6.31 3.30 -12.55
N VAL A 115 -5.91 3.23 -11.30
CA VAL A 115 -6.81 3.20 -10.15
C VAL A 115 -6.48 4.36 -9.22
N GLU A 116 -7.49 4.85 -8.54
CA GLU A 116 -7.34 5.77 -7.42
C GLU A 116 -7.75 5.05 -6.14
N ALA A 117 -7.02 5.31 -5.08
CA ALA A 117 -7.25 4.68 -3.79
C ALA A 117 -7.12 5.69 -2.66
N LYS A 118 -7.68 5.31 -1.53
CA LYS A 118 -7.52 6.03 -0.26
C LYS A 118 -7.10 5.06 0.83
N ALA A 119 -6.35 5.56 1.82
CA ALA A 119 -5.99 4.80 3.00
C ALA A 119 -6.12 5.67 4.25
N GLU A 120 -6.38 5.01 5.36
CA GLU A 120 -6.50 5.62 6.66
C GLU A 120 -5.69 4.83 7.68
N MET A 121 -5.11 5.54 8.63
CA MET A 121 -4.37 4.95 9.74
C MET A 121 -4.89 5.51 11.04
N SER A 122 -5.14 4.63 11.99
CA SER A 122 -5.64 5.00 13.31
C SER A 122 -4.97 4.17 14.40
N LEU A 123 -5.07 4.63 15.64
CA LEU A 123 -4.84 3.79 16.81
C LEU A 123 -6.02 2.82 16.97
N LYS A 124 -5.87 1.82 17.83
CA LYS A 124 -6.94 0.85 18.09
C LYS A 124 -8.22 1.48 18.64
N ASP A 125 -8.12 2.60 19.35
CA ASP A 125 -9.27 3.33 19.88
C ASP A 125 -9.98 4.21 18.83
N GLY A 126 -9.50 4.21 17.58
CA GLY A 126 -10.05 5.00 16.49
C GLY A 126 -9.42 6.38 16.32
N THR A 127 -8.47 6.77 17.17
CA THR A 127 -7.79 8.06 17.03
C THR A 127 -7.11 8.17 15.66
N PRO A 128 -7.46 9.17 14.81
CA PRO A 128 -6.85 9.32 13.50
C PRO A 128 -5.37 9.69 13.59
N ILE A 129 -4.54 9.01 12.82
CA ILE A 129 -3.09 9.26 12.77
C ILE A 129 -2.70 9.90 11.44
N ALA A 130 -3.14 9.31 10.34
CA ALA A 130 -2.81 9.80 9.01
C ALA A 130 -3.83 9.28 8.00
N ASP A 131 -3.91 9.94 6.88
CA ASP A 131 -4.70 9.48 5.73
C ASP A 131 -3.97 9.83 4.44
N SER A 132 -4.34 9.14 3.37
CA SER A 132 -3.72 9.35 2.08
C SER A 132 -4.67 9.04 0.92
N THR A 133 -4.32 9.60 -0.23
CA THR A 133 -4.89 9.25 -1.53
C THR A 133 -3.74 8.95 -2.49
N ALA A 134 -4.00 8.11 -3.46
CA ALA A 134 -3.02 7.81 -4.49
C ALA A 134 -3.66 7.56 -5.84
N THR A 135 -2.90 7.88 -6.87
CA THR A 135 -3.15 7.44 -8.24
C THR A 135 -2.10 6.42 -8.59
N MET A 136 -2.53 5.25 -9.07
CA MET A 136 -1.65 4.14 -9.37
C MET A 136 -1.87 3.68 -10.81
N PHE A 137 -0.77 3.43 -11.53
CA PHE A 137 -0.84 2.86 -12.88
C PHE A 137 -1.06 1.35 -12.78
N ILE A 138 -2.00 0.86 -13.56
CA ILE A 138 -2.22 -0.57 -13.70
C ILE A 138 -1.10 -1.17 -14.55
N LEU A 139 -0.41 -2.16 -13.99
CA LEU A 139 0.61 -2.92 -14.71
C LEU A 139 -0.05 -3.97 -15.56
N ASN A 140 0.37 -4.04 -16.84
CA ASN A 140 -0.18 -4.97 -17.80
C ASN A 140 -1.72 -4.99 -17.72
N PRO A 141 -2.38 -3.83 -17.97
CA PRO A 141 -3.83 -3.85 -18.05
C PRO A 141 -4.18 -4.97 -19.02
N LYS A 142 -5.06 -5.90 -18.60
CA LYS A 142 -5.48 -7.02 -19.45
C LYS A 142 -5.82 -6.43 -20.81
N GLU A 143 -4.98 -6.68 -21.80
CA GLU A 143 -5.41 -6.54 -23.18
C GLU A 143 -6.69 -7.37 -23.24
N GLU A 144 -7.75 -6.78 -23.70
CA GLU A 144 -8.97 -7.54 -23.93
C GLU A 144 -8.59 -8.69 -24.85
N LYS A 145 -8.42 -9.88 -24.28
CA LYS A 145 -8.15 -11.10 -25.04
C LYS A 145 -9.23 -11.41 -26.07
N THR A 146 -10.29 -10.66 -26.05
CA THR A 146 -11.38 -10.71 -27.00
C THR A 146 -10.99 -10.35 -28.42
N LYS A 147 -9.82 -9.76 -28.64
CA LYS A 147 -9.36 -9.40 -30.01
C LYS A 147 -8.39 -10.38 -30.62
N SER A 148 -7.93 -11.39 -29.88
CA SER A 148 -6.96 -12.36 -30.37
C SER A 148 -7.58 -13.63 -30.92
N ASN A 149 -8.87 -13.75 -30.90
CA ASN A 149 -9.60 -14.91 -31.41
C ASN A 149 -10.29 -14.63 -32.75
N VAL A 150 -9.64 -13.89 -33.56
CA VAL A 150 -10.07 -13.78 -34.94
C VAL A 150 -9.12 -14.56 -35.82
#